data_14f2afb5d8745743c31e351c28f00bdf
#
_entry.id   14f2afb5d8745743c31e351c28f00bdf
#
_cell.length_a   1.000
_cell.length_b   1.000
_cell.length_c   1.000
_cell.angle_alpha   90.00
_cell.angle_beta   90.00
_cell.angle_gamma   90.00
#
_symmetry.space_group_name_H-M   'P 1'
#
loop_
_entity.id
_entity.type
_entity.pdbx_description
1 polymer ?
#
loop_
_entity_poly.entity_id
_entity_poly.type
_entity_poly.pdbx_seq_one_letter_code
_entity_poly.pdbx_strand_id
1 'polypeptide(L)'
;MKHEFSAQVGELLNLMIHSLYSNKEIFLRELISNASDAIDKLNYLSLSDEKYKSICENWRPRIDIKCDKEAKTLTISDNGIGMDEADLIANLGTIANSGTKGFLAKLSGDAKKDSALIGQFGVGFYSAFMVASKIEVKSRKAGENKAFLWSSDAKSYDISECQKDGFGTDVILHLNEGEFAESFRIQNIIKKYSNHIAYPIFADIDEWVAGDPNASDEKLKDGHYESKNTQINKASAIWQMNKSELKESDYNEFYAGLSHDSSAPLATIHTKAEGTLEFATLFFIPSTEPFDLFRADYQSGVKLYVKRVFITDDAKELLPSYLRFVKGVMDVEDLPLNVSREILQENRILANVKEQSIKKIFAELEKMMKNDRAKYEKFWQLFGKVLKEGLYGFNPHKEQILKLCLFKSSQKEGLISLSEYKEAMAAGQKDIYFISGSSEGLLRTSPLLESYKKRDINVLICDGEIDNIVMPMAGEFEGCAIANIANQKAELSEDEKKEQENATKDAGAIISSFKESLKDEVKDVKISSRLTDSAVCLVFDENDPDYATQMLMRQMGHEPKDVKPILELNWNHEIFTKLKDNAILAPSMAKVLFGMAKIAEGASIENPSEFNKALEKILSKAL
;
A
#
# COMPACT_ATOMS: atom_id res chain seq x y z
N MET A 1 7.74 -46.60 29.39
CA MET A 1 6.53 -46.87 28.58
C MET A 1 6.22 -45.64 27.74
N LYS A 2 5.98 -45.82 26.45
CA LYS A 2 5.56 -44.77 25.57
C LYS A 2 4.02 -44.72 25.62
N HIS A 3 3.42 -43.58 25.96
CA HIS A 3 1.97 -43.40 25.99
C HIS A 3 1.56 -42.55 24.79
N GLU A 4 0.48 -42.94 24.13
CA GLU A 4 -0.14 -42.16 23.07
C GLU A 4 -1.19 -41.22 23.67
N PHE A 5 -1.31 -40.01 23.11
CA PHE A 5 -2.34 -39.05 23.51
C PHE A 5 -3.71 -39.54 23.01
N SER A 6 -4.73 -39.58 23.88
CA SER A 6 -6.12 -39.79 23.49
C SER A 6 -6.81 -38.43 23.35
N ALA A 7 -7.54 -38.20 22.26
CA ALA A 7 -8.29 -36.98 22.04
C ALA A 7 -9.81 -37.25 22.09
N GLN A 8 -10.55 -36.35 22.73
CA GLN A 8 -12.01 -36.29 22.57
C GLN A 8 -12.32 -35.56 21.26
N VAL A 9 -12.59 -36.32 20.20
CA VAL A 9 -12.73 -35.81 18.82
C VAL A 9 -13.78 -34.71 18.71
N GLY A 10 -14.92 -34.83 19.40
CA GLY A 10 -15.96 -33.82 19.37
C GLY A 10 -15.55 -32.46 20.00
N GLU A 11 -14.79 -32.49 21.11
CA GLU A 11 -14.28 -31.24 21.72
C GLU A 11 -13.19 -30.59 20.86
N LEU A 12 -12.32 -31.41 20.27
CA LEU A 12 -11.27 -30.92 19.36
C LEU A 12 -11.89 -30.30 18.11
N LEU A 13 -12.92 -30.91 17.54
CA LEU A 13 -13.67 -30.36 16.42
C LEU A 13 -14.35 -29.03 16.79
N ASN A 14 -14.96 -28.96 17.96
CA ASN A 14 -15.60 -27.75 18.44
C ASN A 14 -14.60 -26.60 18.66
N LEU A 15 -13.43 -26.88 19.24
CA LEU A 15 -12.34 -25.92 19.35
C LEU A 15 -11.85 -25.45 17.97
N MET A 16 -11.70 -26.36 17.02
CA MET A 16 -11.28 -26.03 15.67
C MET A 16 -12.31 -25.14 14.96
N ILE A 17 -13.60 -25.46 15.06
CA ILE A 17 -14.68 -24.69 14.42
C ILE A 17 -14.73 -23.26 14.95
N HIS A 18 -14.62 -23.08 16.27
CA HIS A 18 -14.82 -21.77 16.90
C HIS A 18 -13.54 -20.95 17.11
N SER A 19 -12.35 -21.55 17.02
CA SER A 19 -11.08 -20.87 17.30
C SER A 19 -10.21 -20.64 16.06
N LEU A 20 -10.44 -21.38 14.97
CA LEU A 20 -9.62 -21.25 13.76
C LEU A 20 -10.10 -20.13 12.81
N TYR A 21 -11.37 -19.84 12.81
CA TYR A 21 -11.98 -18.90 11.87
C TYR A 21 -12.63 -17.74 12.62
N SER A 22 -12.20 -16.51 12.28
CA SER A 22 -12.77 -15.29 12.87
C SER A 22 -14.07 -14.87 12.20
N ASN A 23 -14.31 -15.29 10.95
CA ASN A 23 -15.48 -14.92 10.16
C ASN A 23 -16.25 -16.17 9.69
N LYS A 24 -17.54 -16.23 10.01
CA LYS A 24 -18.42 -17.32 9.59
C LYS A 24 -18.50 -17.47 8.06
N GLU A 25 -18.42 -16.40 7.28
CA GLU A 25 -18.52 -16.42 5.81
C GLU A 25 -17.52 -17.38 5.13
N ILE A 26 -16.42 -17.70 5.82
CA ILE A 26 -15.34 -18.54 5.31
C ILE A 26 -15.79 -19.96 4.99
N PHE A 27 -16.85 -20.47 5.66
CA PHE A 27 -17.38 -21.79 5.34
C PHE A 27 -17.70 -21.96 3.86
N LEU A 28 -18.28 -20.93 3.23
CA LEU A 28 -18.65 -21.01 1.82
C LEU A 28 -17.42 -20.99 0.90
N ARG A 29 -16.42 -20.16 1.24
CA ARG A 29 -15.12 -20.17 0.54
C ARG A 29 -14.48 -21.57 0.55
N GLU A 30 -14.45 -22.22 1.71
CA GLU A 30 -13.84 -23.55 1.85
C GLU A 30 -14.62 -24.62 1.08
N LEU A 31 -15.95 -24.61 1.13
CA LEU A 31 -16.78 -25.57 0.38
C LEU A 31 -16.66 -25.39 -1.13
N ILE A 32 -16.66 -24.15 -1.62
CA ILE A 32 -16.45 -23.85 -3.05
C ILE A 32 -15.03 -24.23 -3.48
N SER A 33 -14.02 -24.03 -2.63
CA SER A 33 -12.65 -24.46 -2.92
C SER A 33 -12.56 -25.99 -3.03
N ASN A 34 -13.26 -26.73 -2.15
CA ASN A 34 -13.33 -28.18 -2.21
C ASN A 34 -14.05 -28.67 -3.49
N ALA A 35 -15.12 -28.00 -3.90
CA ALA A 35 -15.82 -28.27 -5.15
C ALA A 35 -14.91 -28.03 -6.37
N SER A 36 -14.15 -26.94 -6.37
CA SER A 36 -13.13 -26.65 -7.40
C SER A 36 -12.08 -27.76 -7.46
N ASP A 37 -11.53 -28.16 -6.30
CA ASP A 37 -10.55 -29.24 -6.23
C ASP A 37 -11.08 -30.59 -6.75
N ALA A 38 -12.37 -30.88 -6.53
CA ALA A 38 -13.00 -32.10 -7.04
C ALA A 38 -13.11 -32.09 -8.57
N ILE A 39 -13.38 -30.93 -9.15
CA ILE A 39 -13.43 -30.71 -10.59
C ILE A 39 -12.02 -30.79 -11.19
N ASP A 40 -11.01 -30.14 -10.57
CA ASP A 40 -9.62 -30.20 -11.02
C ASP A 40 -9.07 -31.63 -11.02
N LYS A 41 -9.39 -32.45 -10.00
CA LYS A 41 -9.01 -33.87 -9.94
C LYS A 41 -9.60 -34.67 -11.10
N LEU A 42 -10.87 -34.48 -11.41
CA LEU A 42 -11.52 -35.15 -12.54
C LEU A 42 -10.91 -34.70 -13.88
N ASN A 43 -10.69 -33.39 -14.03
CA ASN A 43 -10.04 -32.84 -15.22
C ASN A 43 -8.65 -33.43 -15.43
N TYR A 44 -7.83 -33.50 -14.38
CA TYR A 44 -6.50 -34.10 -14.45
C TYR A 44 -6.58 -35.60 -14.85
N LEU A 45 -7.47 -36.37 -14.23
CA LEU A 45 -7.63 -37.80 -14.52
C LEU A 45 -8.14 -38.01 -15.95
N SER A 46 -8.97 -37.14 -16.49
CA SER A 46 -9.45 -37.19 -17.87
C SER A 46 -8.32 -37.05 -18.92
N LEU A 47 -7.20 -36.47 -18.55
CA LEU A 47 -6.04 -36.32 -19.44
C LEU A 47 -5.16 -37.61 -19.46
N SER A 48 -5.22 -38.41 -18.41
CA SER A 48 -4.29 -39.55 -18.18
C SER A 48 -4.94 -40.92 -18.18
N ASP A 49 -6.27 -41.01 -18.03
CA ASP A 49 -7.02 -42.29 -17.90
C ASP A 49 -8.21 -42.32 -18.85
N GLU A 50 -8.23 -43.31 -19.75
CA GLU A 50 -9.29 -43.50 -20.77
C GLU A 50 -10.70 -43.65 -20.15
N LYS A 51 -10.82 -44.23 -18.94
CA LYS A 51 -12.10 -44.33 -18.21
C LYS A 51 -12.69 -42.95 -17.98
N TYR A 52 -11.89 -41.99 -17.48
CA TYR A 52 -12.36 -40.66 -17.18
C TYR A 52 -12.46 -39.79 -18.43
N LYS A 53 -11.65 -40.02 -19.44
CA LYS A 53 -11.73 -39.34 -20.72
C LYS A 53 -13.09 -39.50 -21.40
N SER A 54 -13.61 -40.73 -21.45
CA SER A 54 -14.92 -41.01 -22.01
C SER A 54 -16.08 -40.37 -21.22
N ILE A 55 -15.94 -40.29 -19.88
CA ILE A 55 -16.92 -39.64 -19.02
C ILE A 55 -16.95 -38.12 -19.28
N CYS A 56 -15.81 -37.56 -19.61
CA CYS A 56 -15.64 -36.11 -19.77
C CYS A 56 -15.87 -35.59 -21.21
N GLU A 57 -16.21 -36.43 -22.19
CA GLU A 57 -16.44 -35.99 -23.58
C GLU A 57 -17.45 -34.84 -23.73
N ASN A 58 -18.53 -34.87 -22.93
CA ASN A 58 -19.58 -33.83 -22.93
C ASN A 58 -19.70 -33.15 -21.57
N TRP A 59 -18.71 -33.34 -20.70
CA TRP A 59 -18.71 -32.76 -19.36
C TRP A 59 -18.48 -31.25 -19.41
N ARG A 60 -19.32 -30.52 -18.67
CA ARG A 60 -19.17 -29.10 -18.47
C ARG A 60 -18.99 -28.84 -16.98
N PRO A 61 -17.76 -28.56 -16.53
CA PRO A 61 -17.48 -28.32 -15.11
C PRO A 61 -18.26 -27.11 -14.60
N ARG A 62 -18.94 -27.28 -13.46
CA ARG A 62 -19.70 -26.21 -12.82
C ARG A 62 -19.96 -26.51 -11.34
N ILE A 63 -20.22 -25.45 -10.62
CA ILE A 63 -20.68 -25.47 -9.23
C ILE A 63 -22.07 -24.84 -9.20
N ASP A 64 -23.02 -25.48 -8.52
CA ASP A 64 -24.39 -24.98 -8.38
C ASP A 64 -24.67 -24.70 -6.90
N ILE A 65 -25.28 -23.57 -6.63
CA ILE A 65 -25.68 -23.13 -5.28
C ILE A 65 -27.19 -23.02 -5.23
N LYS A 66 -27.82 -23.70 -4.28
CA LYS A 66 -29.26 -23.62 -4.06
C LYS A 66 -29.56 -23.21 -2.64
N CYS A 67 -30.30 -22.13 -2.49
CA CYS A 67 -30.81 -21.61 -1.24
C CYS A 67 -32.29 -21.99 -1.08
N ASP A 68 -32.66 -22.54 0.09
CA ASP A 68 -34.05 -22.80 0.46
C ASP A 68 -34.33 -22.13 1.81
N LYS A 69 -35.10 -21.03 1.75
CA LYS A 69 -35.45 -20.23 2.94
C LYS A 69 -36.44 -20.94 3.86
N GLU A 70 -37.38 -21.70 3.27
CA GLU A 70 -38.42 -22.40 4.05
C GLU A 70 -37.83 -23.58 4.81
N ALA A 71 -37.03 -24.39 4.14
CA ALA A 71 -36.31 -25.52 4.73
C ALA A 71 -35.07 -25.09 5.55
N LYS A 72 -34.65 -23.83 5.44
CA LYS A 72 -33.39 -23.30 5.99
C LYS A 72 -32.19 -24.14 5.57
N THR A 73 -32.10 -24.48 4.28
CA THR A 73 -30.98 -25.25 3.76
C THR A 73 -30.21 -24.46 2.70
N LEU A 74 -28.90 -24.72 2.67
CA LEU A 74 -27.99 -24.27 1.61
C LEU A 74 -27.32 -25.51 1.01
N THR A 75 -27.44 -25.68 -0.29
CA THR A 75 -26.82 -26.79 -1.03
C THR A 75 -25.73 -26.26 -1.93
N ILE A 76 -24.55 -26.85 -1.85
CA ILE A 76 -23.41 -26.62 -2.75
C ILE A 76 -23.17 -27.91 -3.51
N SER A 77 -23.35 -27.89 -4.83
CA SER A 77 -23.21 -29.04 -5.73
C SER A 77 -22.06 -28.84 -6.70
N ASP A 78 -21.20 -29.84 -6.84
CA ASP A 78 -20.21 -29.92 -7.90
C ASP A 78 -20.45 -31.14 -8.78
N ASN A 79 -20.00 -31.08 -10.02
CA ASN A 79 -19.96 -32.19 -10.94
C ASN A 79 -18.50 -32.70 -11.17
N GLY A 80 -17.68 -32.67 -10.10
CA GLY A 80 -16.31 -33.15 -10.10
C GLY A 80 -16.22 -34.68 -9.95
N ILE A 81 -15.06 -35.18 -9.45
CA ILE A 81 -14.75 -36.59 -9.35
C ILE A 81 -15.73 -37.38 -8.46
N GLY A 82 -16.37 -36.73 -7.46
CA GLY A 82 -17.20 -37.41 -6.47
C GLY A 82 -16.43 -38.35 -5.54
N MET A 83 -17.16 -39.06 -4.67
CA MET A 83 -16.62 -39.97 -3.65
C MET A 83 -17.43 -41.26 -3.61
N ASP A 84 -16.75 -42.39 -3.45
CA ASP A 84 -17.35 -43.67 -3.04
C ASP A 84 -17.39 -43.73 -1.49
N GLU A 85 -17.91 -44.86 -0.95
CA GLU A 85 -18.02 -45.07 0.51
C GLU A 85 -16.66 -44.97 1.22
N ALA A 86 -15.62 -45.57 0.64
CA ALA A 86 -14.27 -45.58 1.21
C ALA A 86 -13.67 -44.15 1.22
N ASP A 87 -13.91 -43.38 0.15
CA ASP A 87 -13.50 -41.99 0.06
C ASP A 87 -14.23 -41.13 1.10
N LEU A 88 -15.54 -41.33 1.34
CA LEU A 88 -16.32 -40.59 2.34
C LEU A 88 -15.77 -40.88 3.76
N ILE A 89 -15.50 -42.12 4.08
CA ILE A 89 -14.89 -42.51 5.38
C ILE A 89 -13.51 -41.86 5.53
N ALA A 90 -12.68 -41.94 4.50
CA ALA A 90 -11.32 -41.42 4.58
C ALA A 90 -11.27 -39.90 4.67
N ASN A 91 -12.07 -39.17 3.85
CA ASN A 91 -11.97 -37.73 3.70
C ASN A 91 -12.89 -36.95 4.64
N LEU A 92 -14.05 -37.48 5.03
CA LEU A 92 -15.01 -36.82 5.91
C LEU A 92 -15.14 -37.48 7.29
N GLY A 93 -14.75 -38.73 7.41
CA GLY A 93 -14.73 -39.44 8.68
C GLY A 93 -13.43 -39.28 9.48
N THR A 94 -12.39 -38.72 8.89
CA THR A 94 -11.08 -38.51 9.52
C THR A 94 -10.71 -37.03 9.51
N ILE A 95 -10.61 -36.43 10.70
CA ILE A 95 -10.23 -35.01 10.85
C ILE A 95 -8.76 -34.83 10.43
N ALA A 96 -8.48 -33.70 9.75
CA ALA A 96 -7.15 -33.35 9.24
C ALA A 96 -6.60 -34.33 8.19
N ASN A 97 -7.46 -35.11 7.55
CA ASN A 97 -7.10 -35.90 6.38
C ASN A 97 -7.54 -35.17 5.10
N SER A 98 -6.60 -34.86 4.21
CA SER A 98 -6.87 -34.19 2.95
C SER A 98 -6.73 -35.16 1.77
N GLY A 99 -7.86 -35.47 1.12
CA GLY A 99 -7.85 -36.21 -0.14
C GLY A 99 -7.09 -35.48 -1.26
N THR A 100 -7.02 -34.14 -1.20
CA THR A 100 -6.22 -33.30 -2.10
C THR A 100 -4.72 -33.48 -1.85
N LYS A 101 -4.29 -33.51 -0.58
CA LYS A 101 -2.89 -33.79 -0.22
C LYS A 101 -2.46 -35.20 -0.63
N GLY A 102 -3.34 -36.19 -0.42
CA GLY A 102 -3.11 -37.56 -0.84
C GLY A 102 -3.01 -37.74 -2.36
N PHE A 103 -3.80 -36.94 -3.12
CA PHE A 103 -3.72 -36.88 -4.57
C PHE A 103 -2.42 -36.23 -5.04
N LEU A 104 -2.07 -35.06 -4.50
CA LEU A 104 -0.82 -34.32 -4.80
C LEU A 104 0.43 -35.18 -4.53
N ALA A 105 0.41 -36.05 -3.51
CA ALA A 105 1.51 -36.95 -3.20
C ALA A 105 1.72 -38.05 -4.27
N LYS A 106 0.70 -38.34 -5.06
CA LYS A 106 0.77 -39.34 -6.17
C LYS A 106 1.24 -38.68 -7.48
N LEU A 107 1.21 -37.37 -7.58
CA LEU A 107 1.69 -36.64 -8.75
C LEU A 107 3.21 -36.49 -8.70
N SER A 108 3.88 -36.59 -9.84
CA SER A 108 5.33 -36.48 -9.97
C SER A 108 5.71 -35.43 -11.04
N GLY A 109 6.86 -34.76 -10.86
CA GLY A 109 7.39 -33.82 -11.82
C GLY A 109 6.54 -32.57 -12.00
N ASP A 110 6.41 -32.13 -13.25
CA ASP A 110 5.71 -30.89 -13.61
C ASP A 110 4.20 -30.93 -13.31
N ALA A 111 3.58 -32.11 -13.40
CA ALA A 111 2.16 -32.30 -13.07
C ALA A 111 1.79 -31.88 -11.63
N LYS A 112 2.74 -31.96 -10.69
CA LYS A 112 2.54 -31.51 -9.31
C LYS A 112 2.57 -29.97 -9.22
N LYS A 113 3.38 -29.31 -10.03
CA LYS A 113 3.48 -27.85 -10.11
C LYS A 113 2.26 -27.26 -10.81
N ASP A 114 1.80 -27.91 -11.87
CA ASP A 114 0.68 -27.44 -12.68
C ASP A 114 -0.70 -27.66 -12.01
N SER A 115 -0.74 -28.30 -10.83
CA SER A 115 -2.01 -28.56 -10.14
C SER A 115 -2.50 -27.32 -9.38
N ALA A 116 -3.67 -26.82 -9.76
CA ALA A 116 -4.33 -25.68 -9.11
C ALA A 116 -5.01 -26.02 -7.76
N LEU A 117 -4.77 -27.24 -7.21
CA LEU A 117 -5.44 -27.75 -6.03
C LEU A 117 -5.18 -26.89 -4.77
N ILE A 118 -6.25 -26.58 -4.04
CA ILE A 118 -6.29 -25.57 -2.97
C ILE A 118 -6.33 -26.20 -1.58
N GLY A 119 -7.12 -27.28 -1.39
CA GLY A 119 -7.46 -27.87 -0.09
C GLY A 119 -6.41 -28.82 0.46
N GLN A 120 -5.40 -28.30 1.19
CA GLN A 120 -4.28 -29.11 1.69
C GLN A 120 -4.41 -29.57 3.15
N PHE A 121 -5.26 -28.91 3.97
CA PHE A 121 -5.29 -29.12 5.43
C PHE A 121 -6.31 -30.17 5.91
N GLY A 122 -7.35 -30.46 5.11
CA GLY A 122 -8.39 -31.44 5.49
C GLY A 122 -9.30 -30.99 6.64
N VAL A 123 -9.37 -29.69 6.90
CA VAL A 123 -10.21 -29.11 7.97
C VAL A 123 -11.24 -28.10 7.44
N GLY A 124 -11.07 -27.60 6.22
CA GLY A 124 -11.94 -26.56 5.64
C GLY A 124 -13.42 -26.98 5.56
N PHE A 125 -13.70 -28.28 5.28
CA PHE A 125 -15.05 -28.81 5.24
C PHE A 125 -15.80 -28.61 6.58
N TYR A 126 -15.14 -28.81 7.71
CA TYR A 126 -15.76 -28.70 9.03
C TYR A 126 -16.12 -27.27 9.43
N SER A 127 -15.60 -26.25 8.72
CA SER A 127 -16.03 -24.86 8.91
C SER A 127 -17.53 -24.67 8.68
N ALA A 128 -18.17 -25.54 7.90
CA ALA A 128 -19.60 -25.53 7.66
C ALA A 128 -20.44 -25.72 8.94
N PHE A 129 -19.90 -26.37 9.98
CA PHE A 129 -20.57 -26.50 11.27
C PHE A 129 -20.63 -25.18 12.08
N MET A 130 -19.94 -24.12 11.65
CA MET A 130 -20.13 -22.77 12.23
C MET A 130 -21.54 -22.22 11.95
N VAL A 131 -22.17 -22.69 10.86
CA VAL A 131 -23.46 -22.15 10.38
C VAL A 131 -24.56 -23.21 10.30
N ALA A 132 -24.22 -24.50 10.40
CA ALA A 132 -25.14 -25.60 10.25
C ALA A 132 -25.14 -26.53 11.48
N SER A 133 -26.32 -26.98 11.91
CA SER A 133 -26.50 -27.98 12.97
C SER A 133 -26.33 -29.42 12.46
N LYS A 134 -26.55 -29.62 11.16
CA LYS A 134 -26.44 -30.90 10.49
C LYS A 134 -25.91 -30.69 9.07
N ILE A 135 -25.04 -31.57 8.63
CA ILE A 135 -24.51 -31.58 7.25
C ILE A 135 -24.79 -32.93 6.63
N GLU A 136 -25.30 -32.92 5.41
CA GLU A 136 -25.49 -34.10 4.58
C GLU A 136 -24.64 -33.97 3.32
N VAL A 137 -23.95 -35.03 2.93
CA VAL A 137 -23.11 -35.09 1.73
C VAL A 137 -23.58 -36.30 0.88
N LYS A 138 -24.22 -35.99 -0.28
CA LYS A 138 -24.59 -37.00 -1.26
C LYS A 138 -23.51 -37.04 -2.33
N SER A 139 -22.88 -38.17 -2.54
CA SER A 139 -21.81 -38.29 -3.51
C SER A 139 -21.89 -39.55 -4.35
N ARG A 140 -21.58 -39.38 -5.63
CA ARG A 140 -21.39 -40.51 -6.57
C ARG A 140 -20.07 -40.30 -7.31
N LYS A 141 -19.17 -41.26 -7.20
CA LYS A 141 -17.88 -41.21 -7.87
C LYS A 141 -18.02 -41.37 -9.38
N ALA A 142 -17.26 -40.58 -10.15
CA ALA A 142 -17.28 -40.67 -11.60
C ALA A 142 -16.93 -42.10 -12.09
N GLY A 143 -17.79 -42.67 -12.94
CA GLY A 143 -17.66 -44.05 -13.44
C GLY A 143 -18.13 -45.14 -12.49
N GLU A 144 -18.78 -44.79 -11.37
CA GLU A 144 -19.44 -45.71 -10.46
C GLU A 144 -20.96 -45.59 -10.53
N ASN A 145 -21.68 -46.68 -10.24
CA ASN A 145 -23.15 -46.71 -10.30
C ASN A 145 -23.81 -46.41 -8.94
N LYS A 146 -23.08 -46.58 -7.84
CA LYS A 146 -23.59 -46.38 -6.49
C LYS A 146 -23.30 -45.00 -5.99
N ALA A 147 -24.29 -44.40 -5.33
CA ALA A 147 -24.15 -43.17 -4.60
C ALA A 147 -24.35 -43.42 -3.10
N PHE A 148 -23.71 -42.59 -2.30
CA PHE A 148 -23.75 -42.66 -0.84
C PHE A 148 -24.11 -41.32 -0.23
N LEU A 149 -24.87 -41.43 0.89
CA LEU A 149 -25.19 -40.31 1.76
C LEU A 149 -24.41 -40.44 3.05
N TRP A 150 -23.52 -39.47 3.30
CA TRP A 150 -22.89 -39.23 4.59
C TRP A 150 -23.68 -38.13 5.33
N SER A 151 -23.95 -38.33 6.61
CA SER A 151 -24.70 -37.39 7.43
C SER A 151 -24.09 -37.27 8.81
N SER A 152 -23.92 -36.02 9.31
CA SER A 152 -23.31 -35.75 10.62
C SER A 152 -23.90 -34.54 11.32
N ASP A 153 -23.91 -34.59 12.66
CA ASP A 153 -24.24 -33.51 13.60
C ASP A 153 -23.00 -32.97 14.32
N ALA A 154 -21.80 -33.19 13.78
CA ALA A 154 -20.48 -32.90 14.34
C ALA A 154 -20.06 -33.79 15.52
N LYS A 155 -20.90 -34.71 16.01
CA LYS A 155 -20.56 -35.66 17.09
C LYS A 155 -20.30 -37.07 16.55
N SER A 156 -21.11 -37.45 15.60
CA SER A 156 -21.06 -38.77 14.92
C SER A 156 -21.44 -38.59 13.46
N TYR A 157 -21.21 -39.60 12.66
CA TYR A 157 -21.68 -39.66 11.28
C TYR A 157 -22.22 -41.04 10.94
N ASP A 158 -23.13 -41.06 9.98
CA ASP A 158 -23.70 -42.25 9.37
C ASP A 158 -23.46 -42.22 7.86
N ILE A 159 -23.30 -43.42 7.25
CA ILE A 159 -23.24 -43.59 5.81
C ILE A 159 -24.28 -44.62 5.37
N SER A 160 -25.02 -44.28 4.31
CA SER A 160 -26.01 -45.16 3.68
C SER A 160 -25.98 -45.02 2.17
N GLU A 161 -26.35 -46.08 1.45
CA GLU A 161 -26.54 -46.05 0.01
C GLU A 161 -27.76 -45.13 -0.31
N CYS A 162 -27.66 -44.28 -1.33
CA CYS A 162 -28.69 -43.36 -1.77
C CYS A 162 -28.77 -43.30 -3.29
N GLN A 163 -29.72 -42.50 -3.80
CA GLN A 163 -29.79 -42.17 -5.22
C GLN A 163 -29.28 -40.74 -5.46
N LYS A 164 -28.45 -40.57 -6.50
CA LYS A 164 -27.98 -39.28 -6.99
C LYS A 164 -27.90 -39.32 -8.51
N ASP A 165 -28.52 -38.35 -9.14
CA ASP A 165 -28.40 -38.14 -10.58
C ASP A 165 -27.02 -37.56 -10.94
N GLY A 166 -26.37 -38.12 -11.96
CA GLY A 166 -25.02 -37.74 -12.34
C GLY A 166 -23.95 -38.11 -11.28
N PHE A 167 -22.72 -37.81 -11.57
CA PHE A 167 -21.59 -37.94 -10.65
C PHE A 167 -21.26 -36.57 -9.99
N GLY A 168 -20.40 -36.56 -8.99
CA GLY A 168 -20.03 -35.37 -8.22
C GLY A 168 -20.59 -35.40 -6.80
N THR A 169 -20.60 -34.25 -6.14
CA THR A 169 -20.96 -34.15 -4.72
C THR A 169 -21.94 -33.01 -4.46
N ASP A 170 -22.98 -33.28 -3.66
CA ASP A 170 -23.89 -32.27 -3.10
C ASP A 170 -23.64 -32.19 -1.59
N VAL A 171 -23.25 -31.01 -1.11
CA VAL A 171 -23.11 -30.69 0.31
C VAL A 171 -24.33 -29.89 0.73
N ILE A 172 -25.17 -30.47 1.59
CA ILE A 172 -26.43 -29.89 2.08
C ILE A 172 -26.25 -29.46 3.52
N LEU A 173 -26.38 -28.17 3.80
CA LEU A 173 -26.27 -27.58 5.13
C LEU A 173 -27.65 -27.30 5.71
N HIS A 174 -27.97 -27.86 6.86
CA HIS A 174 -29.15 -27.49 7.65
C HIS A 174 -28.77 -26.34 8.58
N LEU A 175 -29.13 -25.13 8.20
CA LEU A 175 -28.63 -23.88 8.78
C LEU A 175 -29.22 -23.59 10.16
N ASN A 176 -28.39 -23.13 11.07
CA ASN A 176 -28.82 -22.66 12.40
C ASN A 176 -29.62 -21.34 12.28
N GLU A 177 -29.18 -20.45 11.41
CA GLU A 177 -29.74 -19.11 11.20
C GLU A 177 -30.12 -18.94 9.71
N GLY A 178 -31.21 -18.23 9.43
CA GLY A 178 -31.75 -18.05 8.08
C GLY A 178 -30.93 -17.12 7.17
N GLU A 179 -29.98 -16.35 7.70
CA GLU A 179 -29.24 -15.35 6.92
C GLU A 179 -28.47 -15.97 5.74
N PHE A 180 -27.91 -17.17 5.92
CA PHE A 180 -27.18 -17.90 4.87
C PHE A 180 -28.10 -18.73 3.93
N ALA A 181 -29.42 -18.67 4.12
CA ALA A 181 -30.40 -19.13 3.14
C ALA A 181 -30.85 -18.04 2.18
N GLU A 182 -30.37 -16.80 2.36
CA GLU A 182 -30.68 -15.65 1.52
C GLU A 182 -29.78 -15.63 0.28
N SER A 183 -30.36 -15.74 -0.93
CA SER A 183 -29.59 -15.74 -2.20
C SER A 183 -28.69 -14.53 -2.35
N PHE A 184 -29.17 -13.32 -1.98
CA PHE A 184 -28.37 -12.10 -2.06
C PHE A 184 -27.14 -12.12 -1.14
N ARG A 185 -27.29 -12.66 0.08
CA ARG A 185 -26.18 -12.82 1.04
C ARG A 185 -25.11 -13.75 0.49
N ILE A 186 -25.53 -14.89 -0.03
CA ILE A 186 -24.65 -15.90 -0.64
C ILE A 186 -23.92 -15.34 -1.86
N GLN A 187 -24.60 -14.61 -2.74
CA GLN A 187 -23.97 -13.95 -3.89
C GLN A 187 -22.85 -12.99 -3.46
N ASN A 188 -23.09 -12.16 -2.44
CA ASN A 188 -22.08 -11.22 -1.94
C ASN A 188 -20.85 -11.95 -1.40
N ILE A 189 -21.05 -13.05 -0.67
CA ILE A 189 -19.96 -13.87 -0.16
C ILE A 189 -19.16 -14.48 -1.32
N ILE A 190 -19.83 -15.02 -2.34
CA ILE A 190 -19.17 -15.62 -3.51
C ILE A 190 -18.40 -14.56 -4.31
N LYS A 191 -18.99 -13.39 -4.53
CA LYS A 191 -18.31 -12.27 -5.20
C LYS A 191 -17.08 -11.81 -4.44
N LYS A 192 -17.12 -11.85 -3.11
CA LYS A 192 -15.99 -11.45 -2.26
C LYS A 192 -14.86 -12.48 -2.28
N TYR A 193 -15.15 -13.75 -2.04
CA TYR A 193 -14.15 -14.77 -1.76
C TYR A 193 -13.83 -15.70 -2.93
N SER A 194 -14.77 -15.92 -3.86
CA SER A 194 -14.70 -16.98 -4.88
C SER A 194 -14.96 -16.46 -6.31
N ASN A 195 -14.93 -15.15 -6.52
CA ASN A 195 -15.27 -14.53 -7.82
C ASN A 195 -14.36 -15.01 -8.96
N HIS A 196 -13.12 -15.36 -8.67
CA HIS A 196 -12.07 -15.67 -9.65
C HIS A 196 -11.70 -17.16 -9.71
N ILE A 197 -12.41 -18.02 -8.98
CA ILE A 197 -12.28 -19.47 -9.11
C ILE A 197 -12.54 -19.85 -10.57
N ALA A 198 -11.74 -20.81 -11.08
CA ALA A 198 -11.69 -21.14 -12.51
C ALA A 198 -13.01 -21.69 -13.10
N TYR A 199 -13.90 -22.16 -12.25
CA TYR A 199 -15.14 -22.78 -12.67
C TYR A 199 -16.35 -21.86 -12.47
N PRO A 200 -17.35 -21.92 -13.39
CA PRO A 200 -18.56 -21.13 -13.26
C PRO A 200 -19.38 -21.60 -12.04
N ILE A 201 -19.83 -20.64 -11.24
CA ILE A 201 -20.71 -20.84 -10.10
C ILE A 201 -22.07 -20.28 -10.46
N PHE A 202 -23.09 -21.13 -10.44
CA PHE A 202 -24.47 -20.77 -10.72
C PHE A 202 -25.31 -20.74 -9.45
N ALA A 203 -26.24 -19.80 -9.38
CA ALA A 203 -27.26 -19.76 -8.36
C ALA A 203 -28.60 -19.31 -8.95
N ASP A 204 -29.68 -19.73 -8.29
CA ASP A 204 -31.01 -19.23 -8.62
C ASP A 204 -31.18 -17.82 -8.02
N ILE A 205 -31.42 -16.85 -8.88
CA ILE A 205 -31.59 -15.44 -8.56
C ILE A 205 -33.00 -15.03 -8.90
N ASP A 206 -33.70 -14.44 -7.94
CA ASP A 206 -35.01 -13.86 -8.17
C ASP A 206 -34.84 -12.48 -8.83
N GLU A 207 -35.06 -12.42 -10.14
CA GLU A 207 -35.08 -11.18 -10.91
C GLU A 207 -36.50 -10.59 -10.95
N TRP A 208 -36.60 -9.28 -10.71
CA TRP A 208 -37.87 -8.57 -10.87
C TRP A 208 -38.17 -8.38 -12.35
N VAL A 209 -39.22 -9.02 -12.82
CA VAL A 209 -39.75 -8.81 -14.17
C VAL A 209 -40.87 -7.77 -14.08
N ALA A 210 -40.68 -6.65 -14.79
CA ALA A 210 -41.67 -5.59 -14.83
C ALA A 210 -42.98 -6.11 -15.48
N GLY A 211 -44.12 -5.77 -14.92
CA GLY A 211 -45.40 -6.16 -15.45
C GLY A 211 -45.65 -5.58 -16.86
N ASP A 212 -46.29 -6.34 -17.74
CA ASP A 212 -46.77 -5.85 -19.01
C ASP A 212 -48.24 -5.47 -18.88
N PRO A 213 -48.60 -4.16 -18.91
CA PRO A 213 -50.01 -3.72 -18.83
C PRO A 213 -50.93 -4.32 -19.91
N ASN A 214 -50.34 -4.82 -21.01
CA ASN A 214 -51.07 -5.41 -22.12
C ASN A 214 -51.11 -6.95 -22.07
N ALA A 215 -50.55 -7.57 -21.04
CA ALA A 215 -50.55 -9.02 -20.92
C ALA A 215 -51.97 -9.57 -20.78
N SER A 216 -52.21 -10.72 -21.42
CA SER A 216 -53.48 -11.42 -21.34
C SER A 216 -53.72 -12.10 -19.99
N ASP A 217 -52.69 -12.37 -19.22
CA ASP A 217 -52.73 -12.92 -17.87
C ASP A 217 -52.64 -11.79 -16.84
N GLU A 218 -53.64 -11.70 -15.93
CA GLU A 218 -53.66 -10.68 -14.88
C GLU A 218 -52.43 -10.71 -13.94
N LYS A 219 -51.84 -11.89 -13.71
CA LYS A 219 -50.66 -12.04 -12.89
C LYS A 219 -49.40 -11.42 -13.50
N LEU A 220 -49.38 -11.26 -14.82
CA LEU A 220 -48.24 -10.65 -15.54
C LEU A 220 -48.37 -9.13 -15.68
N LYS A 221 -49.54 -8.55 -15.30
CA LYS A 221 -49.74 -7.09 -15.31
C LYS A 221 -49.02 -6.36 -14.18
N ASP A 222 -48.87 -7.02 -13.03
CA ASP A 222 -48.33 -6.42 -11.80
C ASP A 222 -46.91 -6.90 -11.57
N GLY A 223 -46.01 -6.97 -12.40
CA GLY A 223 -44.63 -7.38 -12.20
C GLY A 223 -44.44 -8.50 -11.13
N HIS A 224 -43.57 -9.41 -11.37
CA HIS A 224 -43.35 -10.55 -10.48
C HIS A 224 -41.86 -10.90 -10.40
N TYR A 225 -41.48 -11.65 -9.37
CA TYR A 225 -40.14 -12.23 -9.31
C TYR A 225 -40.10 -13.55 -10.05
N GLU A 226 -39.13 -13.67 -10.99
CA GLU A 226 -38.84 -14.91 -11.70
C GLU A 226 -37.47 -15.43 -11.26
N SER A 227 -37.42 -16.69 -10.82
CA SER A 227 -36.19 -17.33 -10.42
C SER A 227 -35.44 -17.82 -11.66
N LYS A 228 -34.20 -17.31 -11.84
CA LYS A 228 -33.36 -17.64 -13.00
C LYS A 228 -32.00 -18.15 -12.57
N ASN A 229 -31.62 -19.30 -13.11
CA ASN A 229 -30.30 -19.86 -12.84
C ASN A 229 -29.22 -19.05 -13.59
N THR A 230 -28.43 -18.29 -12.85
CA THR A 230 -27.49 -17.32 -13.42
C THR A 230 -26.08 -17.57 -12.87
N GLN A 231 -25.07 -17.41 -13.74
CA GLN A 231 -23.68 -17.42 -13.29
C GLN A 231 -23.37 -16.17 -12.47
N ILE A 232 -22.85 -16.36 -11.25
CA ILE A 232 -22.64 -15.30 -10.26
C ILE A 232 -21.19 -14.90 -10.05
N ASN A 233 -20.23 -15.69 -10.52
CA ASN A 233 -18.80 -15.37 -10.47
C ASN A 233 -18.24 -15.04 -11.85
N LYS A 234 -17.08 -14.39 -11.92
CA LYS A 234 -16.40 -14.10 -13.20
C LYS A 234 -15.73 -15.33 -13.82
N ALA A 235 -15.43 -16.36 -13.04
CA ALA A 235 -14.74 -17.60 -13.44
C ALA A 235 -13.43 -17.38 -14.22
N SER A 236 -12.85 -16.20 -14.09
CA SER A 236 -11.61 -15.80 -14.73
C SER A 236 -10.83 -14.85 -13.84
N ALA A 237 -9.52 -14.94 -13.90
CA ALA A 237 -8.61 -14.04 -13.21
C ALA A 237 -7.79 -13.29 -14.26
N ILE A 238 -8.14 -12.02 -14.49
CA ILE A 238 -7.49 -11.19 -15.53
C ILE A 238 -5.97 -11.13 -15.35
N TRP A 239 -5.48 -11.17 -14.10
CA TRP A 239 -4.05 -11.16 -13.79
C TRP A 239 -3.31 -12.44 -14.15
N GLN A 240 -4.03 -13.54 -14.45
CA GLN A 240 -3.47 -14.81 -14.94
C GLN A 240 -3.46 -14.90 -16.47
N MET A 241 -4.19 -14.02 -17.16
CA MET A 241 -4.27 -14.02 -18.62
C MET A 241 -3.01 -13.45 -19.26
N ASN A 242 -2.74 -13.81 -20.52
CA ASN A 242 -1.63 -13.21 -21.25
C ASN A 242 -1.96 -11.75 -21.59
N LYS A 243 -0.96 -10.88 -21.46
CA LYS A 243 -1.12 -9.44 -21.78
C LYS A 243 -1.54 -9.18 -23.21
N SER A 244 -1.14 -10.06 -24.15
CA SER A 244 -1.49 -9.95 -25.56
C SER A 244 -2.97 -10.20 -25.87
N GLU A 245 -3.70 -10.83 -24.93
CA GLU A 245 -5.13 -11.14 -25.05
C GLU A 245 -6.01 -10.05 -24.41
N LEU A 246 -5.40 -9.11 -23.68
CA LEU A 246 -6.08 -8.08 -22.90
C LEU A 246 -5.99 -6.71 -23.58
N LYS A 247 -7.10 -5.99 -23.54
CA LYS A 247 -7.22 -4.61 -24.01
C LYS A 247 -7.18 -3.66 -22.81
N GLU A 248 -6.89 -2.41 -23.06
CA GLU A 248 -6.93 -1.36 -22.05
C GLU A 248 -8.29 -1.25 -21.36
N SER A 249 -9.38 -1.47 -22.11
CA SER A 249 -10.74 -1.52 -21.57
C SER A 249 -10.91 -2.57 -20.47
N ASP A 250 -10.28 -3.74 -20.62
CA ASP A 250 -10.41 -4.84 -19.67
C ASP A 250 -9.73 -4.51 -18.35
N TYR A 251 -8.56 -3.86 -18.42
CA TYR A 251 -7.86 -3.34 -17.24
C TYR A 251 -8.64 -2.22 -16.54
N ASN A 252 -9.23 -1.30 -17.31
CA ASN A 252 -9.99 -0.18 -16.76
C ASN A 252 -11.29 -0.66 -16.10
N GLU A 253 -12.00 -1.62 -16.68
CA GLU A 253 -13.17 -2.25 -16.07
C GLU A 253 -12.82 -2.97 -14.77
N PHE A 254 -11.70 -3.71 -14.77
CA PHE A 254 -11.25 -4.39 -13.57
C PHE A 254 -10.86 -3.38 -12.47
N TYR A 255 -10.13 -2.31 -12.83
CA TYR A 255 -9.75 -1.26 -11.91
C TYR A 255 -10.96 -0.56 -11.29
N ALA A 256 -11.95 -0.18 -12.12
CA ALA A 256 -13.18 0.45 -11.63
C ALA A 256 -13.95 -0.43 -10.64
N GLY A 257 -14.01 -1.74 -10.91
CA GLY A 257 -14.63 -2.70 -10.00
C GLY A 257 -13.85 -2.94 -8.70
N LEU A 258 -12.52 -2.72 -8.72
CA LEU A 258 -11.64 -2.91 -7.57
C LEU A 258 -11.59 -1.67 -6.67
N SER A 259 -11.46 -0.49 -7.27
CA SER A 259 -11.19 0.78 -6.59
C SER A 259 -12.46 1.61 -6.33
N HIS A 260 -13.58 1.26 -6.95
CA HIS A 260 -14.81 2.06 -7.01
C HIS A 260 -14.58 3.47 -7.61
N ASP A 261 -13.51 3.62 -8.40
CA ASP A 261 -13.19 4.83 -9.16
C ASP A 261 -13.46 4.56 -10.65
N SER A 262 -14.29 5.40 -11.26
CA SER A 262 -14.62 5.30 -12.70
C SER A 262 -13.56 5.91 -13.62
N SER A 263 -12.58 6.61 -13.05
CA SER A 263 -11.47 7.21 -13.81
C SER A 263 -10.47 6.14 -14.24
N ALA A 264 -9.88 6.28 -15.42
CA ALA A 264 -8.79 5.39 -15.82
C ALA A 264 -7.54 5.60 -14.93
N PRO A 265 -6.80 4.55 -14.58
CA PRO A 265 -5.59 4.67 -13.77
C PRO A 265 -4.47 5.39 -14.56
N LEU A 266 -3.55 6.05 -13.84
CA LEU A 266 -2.34 6.61 -14.46
C LEU A 266 -1.45 5.52 -15.05
N ALA A 267 -1.32 4.39 -14.37
CA ALA A 267 -0.52 3.28 -14.88
C ALA A 267 -1.12 1.93 -14.49
N THR A 268 -0.88 0.94 -15.34
CA THR A 268 -1.22 -0.47 -15.13
C THR A 268 0.05 -1.30 -15.19
N ILE A 269 0.32 -2.05 -14.13
CA ILE A 269 1.52 -2.88 -13.97
C ILE A 269 1.06 -4.33 -13.84
N HIS A 270 1.09 -5.07 -14.93
CA HIS A 270 0.73 -6.48 -14.96
C HIS A 270 2.01 -7.32 -15.00
N THR A 271 2.23 -8.21 -14.05
CA THR A 271 3.39 -9.10 -13.97
C THR A 271 2.92 -10.53 -13.77
N LYS A 272 3.48 -11.44 -14.55
CA LYS A 272 3.38 -12.88 -14.36
C LYS A 272 4.79 -13.43 -14.29
N ALA A 273 5.14 -14.11 -13.22
CA ALA A 273 6.41 -14.77 -13.01
C ALA A 273 6.19 -16.28 -12.93
N GLU A 274 6.96 -17.01 -13.70
CA GLU A 274 6.94 -18.47 -13.78
C GLU A 274 8.33 -19.01 -13.43
N GLY A 275 8.41 -20.18 -12.80
CA GLY A 275 9.67 -20.84 -12.47
C GLY A 275 9.72 -21.36 -11.03
N THR A 276 10.74 -20.97 -10.26
CA THR A 276 10.91 -21.39 -8.86
C THR A 276 9.94 -20.72 -7.90
N LEU A 277 9.41 -19.59 -8.29
CA LEU A 277 8.40 -18.80 -7.57
C LEU A 277 7.34 -18.35 -8.58
N GLU A 278 6.15 -18.89 -8.43
CA GLU A 278 5.03 -18.58 -9.32
C GLU A 278 4.08 -17.59 -8.67
N PHE A 279 3.94 -16.43 -9.31
CA PHE A 279 3.00 -15.40 -8.88
C PHE A 279 2.55 -14.52 -10.04
N ALA A 280 1.38 -13.95 -9.90
CA ALA A 280 0.89 -12.91 -10.78
C ALA A 280 0.50 -11.66 -9.98
N THR A 281 0.80 -10.48 -10.51
CA THR A 281 0.37 -9.21 -9.92
C THR A 281 -0.26 -8.32 -10.99
N LEU A 282 -1.32 -7.63 -10.61
CA LEU A 282 -1.92 -6.59 -11.42
C LEU A 282 -2.12 -5.37 -10.53
N PHE A 283 -1.24 -4.39 -10.69
CA PHE A 283 -1.27 -3.16 -9.91
C PHE A 283 -1.68 -1.97 -10.77
N PHE A 284 -2.29 -1.02 -10.11
CA PHE A 284 -2.74 0.23 -10.69
C PHE A 284 -2.26 1.41 -9.86
N ILE A 285 -1.84 2.46 -10.54
CA ILE A 285 -1.59 3.77 -9.93
C ILE A 285 -2.82 4.64 -10.23
N PRO A 286 -3.58 5.07 -9.22
CA PRO A 286 -4.77 5.90 -9.41
C PRO A 286 -4.47 7.21 -10.11
N SER A 287 -5.45 7.77 -10.81
CA SER A 287 -5.37 9.12 -11.41
C SER A 287 -5.97 10.21 -10.53
N THR A 288 -6.52 9.84 -9.38
CA THR A 288 -7.11 10.70 -8.36
C THR A 288 -6.56 10.27 -6.99
N GLU A 289 -6.42 11.22 -6.07
CA GLU A 289 -6.00 10.92 -4.71
C GLU A 289 -7.18 10.31 -3.92
N PRO A 290 -7.01 9.11 -3.31
CA PRO A 290 -8.01 8.56 -2.41
C PRO A 290 -8.21 9.48 -1.19
N PHE A 291 -9.45 9.79 -0.85
CA PHE A 291 -9.80 10.72 0.24
C PHE A 291 -9.30 10.28 1.63
N ASP A 292 -9.02 9.01 1.79
CA ASP A 292 -8.58 8.36 3.03
C ASP A 292 -7.08 8.06 3.06
N LEU A 293 -6.32 8.44 2.03
CA LEU A 293 -4.89 8.09 1.84
C LEU A 293 -4.00 8.44 3.03
N PHE A 294 -4.31 9.54 3.74
CA PHE A 294 -3.54 10.02 4.90
C PHE A 294 -4.18 9.69 6.24
N ARG A 295 -5.24 8.90 6.27
CA ARG A 295 -5.87 8.46 7.52
C ARG A 295 -5.06 7.35 8.17
N ALA A 296 -5.06 7.33 9.51
CA ALA A 296 -4.37 6.30 10.30
C ALA A 296 -4.96 4.89 10.10
N ASP A 297 -6.25 4.82 9.75
CA ASP A 297 -7.02 3.61 9.48
C ASP A 297 -7.07 3.24 7.98
N TYR A 298 -6.22 3.86 7.15
CA TYR A 298 -6.13 3.56 5.72
C TYR A 298 -5.80 2.09 5.50
N GLN A 299 -6.62 1.41 4.71
CA GLN A 299 -6.41 0.01 4.34
C GLN A 299 -5.59 -0.10 3.05
N SER A 300 -4.72 -1.11 3.00
CA SER A 300 -3.99 -1.43 1.78
C SER A 300 -4.98 -1.65 0.63
N GLY A 301 -4.70 -1.04 -0.50
CA GLY A 301 -5.53 -1.22 -1.70
C GLY A 301 -5.16 -2.46 -2.51
N VAL A 302 -4.29 -3.34 -1.99
CA VAL A 302 -3.84 -4.56 -2.66
C VAL A 302 -4.47 -5.77 -2.00
N LYS A 303 -5.20 -6.56 -2.80
CA LYS A 303 -5.83 -7.81 -2.36
C LYS A 303 -4.90 -8.99 -2.61
N LEU A 304 -4.76 -9.86 -1.61
CA LEU A 304 -4.00 -11.09 -1.74
C LEU A 304 -4.90 -12.25 -2.12
N TYR A 305 -4.46 -12.99 -3.10
CA TYR A 305 -5.00 -14.27 -3.53
C TYR A 305 -3.95 -15.37 -3.42
N VAL A 306 -4.40 -16.58 -3.21
CA VAL A 306 -3.58 -17.80 -3.34
C VAL A 306 -4.34 -18.74 -4.24
N LYS A 307 -3.78 -19.07 -5.39
CA LYS A 307 -4.44 -19.91 -6.41
C LYS A 307 -5.85 -19.38 -6.76
N ARG A 308 -5.96 -18.07 -7.00
CA ARG A 308 -7.22 -17.36 -7.33
C ARG A 308 -8.28 -17.32 -6.21
N VAL A 309 -7.97 -17.84 -5.02
CA VAL A 309 -8.83 -17.74 -3.83
C VAL A 309 -8.45 -16.53 -3.02
N PHE A 310 -9.41 -15.68 -2.73
CA PHE A 310 -9.20 -14.49 -1.91
C PHE A 310 -8.79 -14.87 -0.48
N ILE A 311 -7.73 -14.24 -0.01
CA ILE A 311 -7.17 -14.42 1.34
C ILE A 311 -7.49 -13.20 2.22
N THR A 312 -7.04 -12.01 1.80
CA THR A 312 -7.22 -10.78 2.57
C THR A 312 -7.11 -9.54 1.69
N ASP A 313 -7.74 -8.45 2.10
CA ASP A 313 -7.61 -7.11 1.54
C ASP A 313 -6.91 -6.13 2.49
N ASP A 314 -6.50 -6.58 3.68
CA ASP A 314 -5.81 -5.78 4.69
C ASP A 314 -4.42 -6.37 5.01
N ALA A 315 -3.62 -6.63 3.99
CA ALA A 315 -2.26 -7.12 4.16
C ALA A 315 -1.25 -5.97 4.00
N LYS A 316 -0.97 -5.27 5.09
CA LYS A 316 0.03 -4.18 5.16
C LYS A 316 1.45 -4.64 4.81
N GLU A 317 1.69 -5.96 4.90
CA GLU A 317 2.98 -6.57 4.57
C GLU A 317 3.24 -6.68 3.06
N LEU A 318 2.21 -6.59 2.21
CA LEU A 318 2.36 -6.81 0.76
C LEU A 318 3.17 -5.71 0.08
N LEU A 319 2.96 -4.46 0.46
CA LEU A 319 3.73 -3.31 -0.01
C LEU A 319 4.10 -2.42 1.16
N PRO A 320 5.23 -1.68 1.09
CA PRO A 320 5.60 -0.72 2.12
C PRO A 320 4.63 0.48 2.12
N SER A 321 4.52 1.16 3.28
CA SER A 321 3.60 2.28 3.49
C SER A 321 3.76 3.42 2.49
N TYR A 322 4.97 3.67 2.01
CA TYR A 322 5.24 4.70 1.00
C TYR A 322 4.74 4.34 -0.42
N LEU A 323 4.24 3.13 -0.63
CA LEU A 323 3.54 2.68 -1.85
C LEU A 323 2.05 2.40 -1.62
N ARG A 324 1.48 2.86 -0.50
CA ARG A 324 0.08 2.58 -0.14
C ARG A 324 -0.96 3.14 -1.13
N PHE A 325 -0.57 4.05 -2.00
CA PHE A 325 -1.43 4.54 -3.08
C PHE A 325 -1.69 3.49 -4.17
N VAL A 326 -0.89 2.42 -4.24
CA VAL A 326 -1.07 1.35 -5.23
C VAL A 326 -2.31 0.55 -4.90
N LYS A 327 -3.16 0.33 -5.90
CA LYS A 327 -4.33 -0.55 -5.85
C LYS A 327 -4.05 -1.79 -6.71
N GLY A 328 -4.69 -2.92 -6.39
CA GLY A 328 -4.52 -4.08 -7.26
C GLY A 328 -4.69 -5.42 -6.58
N VAL A 329 -4.10 -6.42 -7.20
CA VAL A 329 -4.12 -7.80 -6.72
C VAL A 329 -2.72 -8.41 -6.80
N MET A 330 -2.46 -9.31 -5.86
CA MET A 330 -1.29 -10.18 -5.82
C MET A 330 -1.80 -11.61 -5.64
N ASP A 331 -1.45 -12.51 -6.54
CA ASP A 331 -1.82 -13.93 -6.52
C ASP A 331 -0.54 -14.77 -6.48
N VAL A 332 -0.37 -15.56 -5.42
CA VAL A 332 0.85 -16.34 -5.17
C VAL A 332 0.47 -17.81 -5.08
N GLU A 333 1.06 -18.66 -5.93
CA GLU A 333 0.64 -20.05 -6.02
C GLU A 333 1.09 -20.90 -4.81
N ASP A 334 2.32 -20.75 -4.38
CA ASP A 334 2.95 -21.62 -3.36
C ASP A 334 3.11 -20.93 -1.99
N LEU A 335 2.23 -19.99 -1.67
CA LEU A 335 2.29 -19.33 -0.37
C LEU A 335 1.81 -20.29 0.73
N PRO A 336 2.66 -20.67 1.69
CA PRO A 336 2.24 -21.46 2.83
C PRO A 336 1.35 -20.60 3.73
N LEU A 337 0.08 -20.96 3.77
CA LEU A 337 -0.92 -20.34 4.62
C LEU A 337 -1.04 -21.11 5.94
N ASN A 338 -1.51 -20.44 6.99
CA ASN A 338 -2.00 -21.12 8.19
C ASN A 338 -3.30 -21.91 7.87
N VAL A 339 -3.76 -22.71 8.82
CA VAL A 339 -4.94 -23.57 8.64
C VAL A 339 -6.21 -22.77 8.31
N SER A 340 -6.36 -21.57 8.88
CA SER A 340 -7.50 -20.67 8.63
C SER A 340 -7.38 -19.84 7.35
N ARG A 341 -6.19 -19.76 6.78
CA ARG A 341 -5.87 -18.87 5.63
C ARG A 341 -6.17 -17.40 5.89
N GLU A 342 -6.26 -16.97 7.16
CA GLU A 342 -6.56 -15.59 7.55
C GLU A 342 -5.31 -14.81 7.95
N ILE A 343 -4.28 -15.50 8.42
CA ILE A 343 -3.06 -14.88 8.94
C ILE A 343 -1.89 -15.20 8.01
N LEU A 344 -1.23 -14.15 7.54
CA LEU A 344 0.05 -14.27 6.86
C LEU A 344 1.14 -14.46 7.91
N GLN A 345 1.89 -15.54 7.81
CA GLN A 345 3.12 -15.69 8.56
C GLN A 345 4.26 -15.06 7.77
N GLU A 346 5.23 -14.43 8.44
CA GLU A 346 6.44 -13.96 7.79
C GLU A 346 7.09 -15.09 6.99
N ASN A 347 7.18 -14.89 5.68
CA ASN A 347 7.60 -15.92 4.76
C ASN A 347 8.55 -15.35 3.70
N ARG A 348 9.61 -16.09 3.41
CA ARG A 348 10.58 -15.75 2.37
C ARG A 348 9.95 -15.57 0.99
N ILE A 349 8.92 -16.36 0.68
CA ILE A 349 8.18 -16.26 -0.59
C ILE A 349 7.52 -14.88 -0.71
N LEU A 350 6.75 -14.50 0.31
CA LEU A 350 6.06 -13.21 0.33
C LEU A 350 7.04 -12.03 0.30
N ALA A 351 8.14 -12.11 1.05
CA ALA A 351 9.20 -11.10 1.03
C ALA A 351 9.82 -10.95 -0.36
N ASN A 352 10.03 -12.06 -1.09
CA ASN A 352 10.57 -12.02 -2.44
C ASN A 352 9.56 -11.45 -3.45
N VAL A 353 8.28 -11.83 -3.36
CA VAL A 353 7.21 -11.26 -4.21
C VAL A 353 7.06 -9.77 -3.97
N LYS A 354 7.10 -9.32 -2.70
CA LYS A 354 7.11 -7.91 -2.30
C LYS A 354 8.25 -7.15 -2.97
N GLU A 355 9.47 -7.66 -2.84
CA GLU A 355 10.66 -7.04 -3.40
C GLU A 355 10.59 -6.91 -4.93
N GLN A 356 10.14 -7.96 -5.62
CA GLN A 356 9.94 -7.92 -7.07
C GLN A 356 8.83 -6.94 -7.47
N SER A 357 7.75 -6.86 -6.68
CA SER A 357 6.65 -5.93 -6.90
C SER A 357 7.12 -4.47 -6.77
N ILE A 358 7.90 -4.14 -5.74
CA ILE A 358 8.48 -2.81 -5.54
C ILE A 358 9.33 -2.41 -6.76
N LYS A 359 10.22 -3.31 -7.21
CA LYS A 359 11.06 -3.06 -8.39
C LYS A 359 10.23 -2.80 -9.66
N LYS A 360 9.14 -3.53 -9.85
CA LYS A 360 8.25 -3.32 -11.02
C LYS A 360 7.50 -1.99 -10.94
N ILE A 361 7.04 -1.60 -9.75
CA ILE A 361 6.38 -0.31 -9.53
C ILE A 361 7.37 0.83 -9.80
N PHE A 362 8.58 0.78 -9.26
CA PHE A 362 9.60 1.79 -9.50
C PHE A 362 10.00 1.88 -10.97
N ALA A 363 10.21 0.74 -11.63
CA ALA A 363 10.52 0.72 -13.07
C ALA A 363 9.41 1.38 -13.92
N GLU A 364 8.13 1.19 -13.59
CA GLU A 364 7.05 1.87 -14.30
C GLU A 364 7.00 3.38 -14.01
N LEU A 365 7.28 3.80 -12.76
CA LEU A 365 7.41 5.21 -12.41
C LEU A 365 8.58 5.88 -13.13
N GLU A 366 9.75 5.23 -13.19
CA GLU A 366 10.92 5.72 -13.95
C GLU A 366 10.61 5.83 -15.45
N LYS A 367 9.94 4.82 -16.01
CA LYS A 367 9.50 4.83 -17.41
C LYS A 367 8.54 5.98 -17.69
N MET A 368 7.56 6.22 -16.77
CA MET A 368 6.62 7.33 -16.88
C MET A 368 7.38 8.67 -16.81
N MET A 369 8.29 8.85 -15.85
CA MET A 369 9.09 10.07 -15.71
C MET A 369 9.91 10.38 -16.96
N LYS A 370 10.46 9.35 -17.61
CA LYS A 370 11.30 9.49 -18.81
C LYS A 370 10.48 9.74 -20.07
N ASN A 371 9.35 9.04 -20.25
CA ASN A 371 8.62 9.00 -21.52
C ASN A 371 7.38 9.92 -21.56
N ASP A 372 6.84 10.29 -20.40
CA ASP A 372 5.63 11.13 -20.28
C ASP A 372 5.74 11.98 -19.00
N ARG A 373 6.56 13.02 -19.06
CA ARG A 373 6.85 13.91 -17.94
C ARG A 373 5.59 14.54 -17.36
N ALA A 374 4.65 14.97 -18.17
CA ALA A 374 3.41 15.60 -17.71
C ALA A 374 2.55 14.64 -16.88
N LYS A 375 2.48 13.37 -17.31
CA LYS A 375 1.79 12.31 -16.58
C LYS A 375 2.49 11.99 -15.26
N TYR A 376 3.84 11.99 -15.26
CA TYR A 376 4.62 11.78 -14.06
C TYR A 376 4.49 12.94 -13.06
N GLU A 377 4.43 14.17 -13.52
CA GLU A 377 4.19 15.34 -12.66
C GLU A 377 2.80 15.30 -12.03
N LYS A 378 1.78 14.83 -12.77
CA LYS A 378 0.45 14.55 -12.19
C LYS A 378 0.54 13.49 -11.09
N PHE A 379 1.24 12.38 -11.33
CA PHE A 379 1.51 11.36 -10.31
C PHE A 379 2.21 11.99 -9.09
N TRP A 380 3.23 12.80 -9.33
CA TRP A 380 4.01 13.44 -8.27
C TRP A 380 3.18 14.40 -7.40
N GLN A 381 2.29 15.16 -8.02
CA GLN A 381 1.36 16.04 -7.29
C GLN A 381 0.42 15.27 -6.36
N LEU A 382 -0.05 14.10 -6.80
CA LEU A 382 -0.96 13.26 -6.03
C LEU A 382 -0.25 12.44 -4.92
N PHE A 383 0.91 11.85 -5.24
CA PHE A 383 1.51 10.81 -4.41
C PHE A 383 2.97 11.06 -4.01
N GLY A 384 3.58 12.14 -4.48
CA GLY A 384 4.98 12.46 -4.18
C GLY A 384 5.25 12.61 -2.67
N LYS A 385 4.29 13.16 -1.92
CA LYS A 385 4.36 13.27 -0.45
C LYS A 385 4.44 11.88 0.20
N VAL A 386 3.60 10.95 -0.25
CA VAL A 386 3.58 9.57 0.26
C VAL A 386 4.85 8.81 -0.12
N LEU A 387 5.32 8.97 -1.37
CA LEU A 387 6.54 8.31 -1.83
C LEU A 387 7.77 8.78 -1.03
N LYS A 388 7.86 10.09 -0.72
CA LYS A 388 8.94 10.67 0.11
C LYS A 388 8.99 10.11 1.53
N GLU A 389 7.89 9.57 2.09
CA GLU A 389 7.92 8.90 3.39
C GLU A 389 8.93 7.75 3.43
N GLY A 390 9.19 7.12 2.29
CA GLY A 390 10.22 6.09 2.16
C GLY A 390 11.65 6.57 2.34
N LEU A 391 11.90 7.88 2.42
CA LEU A 391 13.21 8.44 2.77
C LEU A 391 13.44 8.50 4.28
N TYR A 392 12.40 8.30 5.09
CA TYR A 392 12.49 8.32 6.55
C TYR A 392 13.17 7.04 7.08
N GLY A 393 14.17 7.22 7.93
CA GLY A 393 14.89 6.11 8.57
C GLY A 393 15.68 5.22 7.61
N PHE A 394 15.85 3.96 8.01
CA PHE A 394 16.53 2.96 7.17
C PHE A 394 15.57 2.36 6.15
N ASN A 395 15.89 2.51 4.88
CA ASN A 395 15.14 1.90 3.78
C ASN A 395 16.10 1.43 2.68
N PRO A 396 16.10 0.14 2.30
CA PRO A 396 16.97 -0.38 1.24
C PRO A 396 16.70 0.23 -0.14
N HIS A 397 15.52 0.82 -0.35
CA HIS A 397 15.11 1.44 -1.61
C HIS A 397 15.29 2.96 -1.65
N LYS A 398 16.00 3.53 -0.69
CA LYS A 398 16.17 4.99 -0.54
C LYS A 398 16.72 5.65 -1.81
N GLU A 399 17.75 5.06 -2.41
CA GLU A 399 18.34 5.57 -3.63
C GLU A 399 17.36 5.58 -4.81
N GLN A 400 16.58 4.51 -4.97
CA GLN A 400 15.54 4.43 -6.01
C GLN A 400 14.45 5.48 -5.79
N ILE A 401 14.05 5.71 -4.54
CA ILE A 401 13.06 6.75 -4.21
C ILE A 401 13.64 8.14 -4.54
N LEU A 402 14.89 8.41 -4.18
CA LEU A 402 15.56 9.68 -4.52
C LEU A 402 15.61 9.93 -6.03
N LYS A 403 15.84 8.90 -6.85
CA LYS A 403 15.78 9.01 -8.32
C LYS A 403 14.41 9.44 -8.83
N LEU A 404 13.35 9.04 -8.13
CA LEU A 404 11.96 9.33 -8.48
C LEU A 404 11.47 10.69 -7.92
N CYS A 405 12.20 11.30 -7.00
CA CYS A 405 11.79 12.57 -6.40
C CYS A 405 11.92 13.74 -7.37
N LEU A 406 10.91 14.61 -7.35
CA LEU A 406 10.92 15.90 -8.03
C LEU A 406 10.94 17.03 -7.01
N PHE A 407 11.67 18.08 -7.35
CA PHE A 407 11.85 19.25 -6.50
C PHE A 407 11.70 20.53 -7.32
N LYS A 408 11.26 21.61 -6.68
CA LYS A 408 11.35 22.95 -7.25
C LYS A 408 12.81 23.43 -7.24
N SER A 409 13.15 24.30 -8.16
CA SER A 409 14.49 24.81 -8.34
C SER A 409 14.53 26.31 -8.06
N SER A 410 15.66 26.80 -7.50
CA SER A 410 15.89 28.24 -7.33
C SER A 410 16.17 28.97 -8.64
N GLN A 411 16.60 28.25 -9.68
CA GLN A 411 17.02 28.81 -10.97
C GLN A 411 16.05 28.52 -12.12
N LYS A 412 15.33 27.38 -12.05
CA LYS A 412 14.43 26.95 -13.13
C LYS A 412 12.98 26.98 -12.67
N GLU A 413 12.09 27.33 -13.58
CA GLU A 413 10.66 27.11 -13.38
C GLU A 413 10.32 25.62 -13.53
N GLY A 414 9.27 25.16 -12.82
CA GLY A 414 8.82 23.78 -12.82
C GLY A 414 9.58 22.89 -11.83
N LEU A 415 9.44 21.59 -12.04
CA LEU A 415 10.03 20.56 -11.19
C LEU A 415 11.24 19.90 -11.87
N ILE A 416 12.28 19.60 -11.11
CA ILE A 416 13.47 18.89 -11.57
C ILE A 416 13.73 17.67 -10.69
N SER A 417 14.29 16.61 -11.28
CA SER A 417 14.81 15.46 -10.55
C SER A 417 16.22 15.71 -10.02
N LEU A 418 16.70 14.85 -9.11
CA LEU A 418 18.08 14.91 -8.64
C LEU A 418 19.09 14.60 -9.77
N SER A 419 18.71 13.75 -10.72
CA SER A 419 19.56 13.48 -11.90
C SER A 419 19.70 14.72 -12.78
N GLU A 420 18.59 15.44 -13.06
CA GLU A 420 18.59 16.71 -13.81
C GLU A 420 19.36 17.81 -13.08
N TYR A 421 19.28 17.82 -11.74
CA TYR A 421 20.09 18.72 -10.92
C TYR A 421 21.58 18.43 -11.10
N LYS A 422 21.97 17.15 -10.98
CA LYS A 422 23.37 16.70 -11.07
C LYS A 422 23.97 16.97 -12.44
N GLU A 423 23.22 16.75 -13.52
CA GLU A 423 23.63 17.09 -14.88
C GLU A 423 23.90 18.60 -15.09
N ALA A 424 23.20 19.43 -14.33
CA ALA A 424 23.31 20.90 -14.40
C ALA A 424 24.23 21.51 -13.34
N MET A 425 24.94 20.70 -12.54
CA MET A 425 25.85 21.19 -11.49
C MET A 425 26.97 22.05 -12.08
N ALA A 426 27.32 23.12 -11.39
CA ALA A 426 28.44 24.00 -11.75
C ALA A 426 29.79 23.24 -11.68
N ALA A 427 30.76 23.65 -12.50
CA ALA A 427 32.07 23.05 -12.47
C ALA A 427 32.74 23.18 -11.09
N GLY A 428 33.12 22.05 -10.51
CA GLY A 428 33.72 22.00 -9.16
C GLY A 428 32.72 21.91 -8.00
N GLN A 429 31.42 21.97 -8.26
CA GLN A 429 30.39 21.72 -7.24
C GLN A 429 30.42 20.24 -6.82
N LYS A 430 30.39 19.98 -5.51
CA LYS A 430 30.48 18.61 -4.95
C LYS A 430 29.15 18.10 -4.44
N ASP A 431 28.32 19.00 -3.89
CA ASP A 431 27.11 18.65 -3.16
C ASP A 431 25.86 19.12 -3.90
N ILE A 432 24.75 18.44 -3.62
CA ILE A 432 23.40 18.85 -3.99
C ILE A 432 22.83 19.71 -2.86
N TYR A 433 22.51 20.95 -3.16
CA TYR A 433 22.05 21.90 -2.16
C TYR A 433 20.55 22.00 -2.13
N PHE A 434 19.99 22.08 -0.92
CA PHE A 434 18.57 22.35 -0.70
C PHE A 434 18.35 23.37 0.41
N ILE A 435 17.19 24.01 0.37
CA ILE A 435 16.63 24.80 1.45
C ILE A 435 15.22 24.30 1.74
N SER A 436 14.86 24.15 3.03
CA SER A 436 13.54 23.69 3.45
C SER A 436 12.83 24.73 4.32
N GLY A 437 11.50 24.74 4.26
CA GLY A 437 10.71 25.69 5.05
C GLY A 437 9.21 25.59 4.80
N SER A 438 8.46 26.59 5.28
CA SER A 438 6.99 26.54 5.32
C SER A 438 6.31 26.94 4.02
N SER A 439 6.98 27.68 3.14
CA SER A 439 6.39 28.10 1.86
C SER A 439 7.44 28.46 0.81
N GLU A 440 7.13 28.17 -0.45
CA GLU A 440 7.98 28.51 -1.60
C GLU A 440 8.33 30.01 -1.66
N GLY A 441 7.36 30.89 -1.40
CA GLY A 441 7.57 32.34 -1.46
C GLY A 441 8.64 32.84 -0.50
N LEU A 442 8.63 32.33 0.75
CA LEU A 442 9.66 32.65 1.75
C LEU A 442 11.02 32.10 1.33
N LEU A 443 11.05 30.82 0.90
CA LEU A 443 12.30 30.16 0.53
C LEU A 443 12.98 30.85 -0.66
N ARG A 444 12.23 31.27 -1.68
CA ARG A 444 12.78 31.98 -2.86
C ARG A 444 13.37 33.36 -2.53
N THR A 445 12.92 33.97 -1.44
CA THR A 445 13.39 35.27 -0.97
C THR A 445 14.39 35.18 0.18
N SER A 446 14.77 33.96 0.59
CA SER A 446 15.70 33.74 1.70
C SER A 446 17.07 34.36 1.39
N PRO A 447 17.65 35.10 2.35
CA PRO A 447 19.01 35.64 2.26
C PRO A 447 20.09 34.54 2.06
N LEU A 448 19.79 33.29 2.51
CA LEU A 448 20.71 32.16 2.36
C LEU A 448 20.99 31.78 0.89
N LEU A 449 20.10 32.16 -0.04
CA LEU A 449 20.28 31.91 -1.47
C LEU A 449 21.25 32.87 -2.16
N GLU A 450 21.59 34.00 -1.56
CA GLU A 450 22.33 35.08 -2.22
C GLU A 450 23.68 34.60 -2.75
N SER A 451 24.48 33.94 -1.92
CA SER A 451 25.79 33.41 -2.34
C SER A 451 25.71 32.35 -3.43
N TYR A 452 24.67 31.53 -3.40
CA TYR A 452 24.45 30.48 -4.39
C TYR A 452 24.03 31.10 -5.74
N LYS A 453 23.12 32.10 -5.72
CA LYS A 453 22.75 32.89 -6.92
C LYS A 453 23.95 33.56 -7.54
N LYS A 454 24.82 34.22 -6.73
CA LYS A 454 26.04 34.88 -7.22
C LYS A 454 27.02 33.93 -7.89
N ARG A 455 27.08 32.68 -7.45
CA ARG A 455 27.95 31.63 -7.98
C ARG A 455 27.29 30.78 -9.06
N ASP A 456 26.07 31.13 -9.47
CA ASP A 456 25.24 30.34 -10.40
C ASP A 456 25.05 28.89 -9.98
N ILE A 457 24.89 28.66 -8.66
CA ILE A 457 24.65 27.35 -8.09
C ILE A 457 23.14 27.21 -7.84
N ASN A 458 22.56 26.15 -8.38
CA ASN A 458 21.16 25.81 -8.14
C ASN A 458 20.94 25.31 -6.71
N VAL A 459 19.79 25.62 -6.12
CA VAL A 459 19.35 25.12 -4.81
C VAL A 459 17.94 24.58 -4.96
N LEU A 460 17.70 23.37 -4.44
CA LEU A 460 16.38 22.77 -4.40
C LEU A 460 15.51 23.48 -3.36
N ILE A 461 14.28 23.83 -3.74
CA ILE A 461 13.30 24.44 -2.87
C ILE A 461 12.36 23.37 -2.33
N CYS A 462 12.45 23.09 -1.05
CA CYS A 462 11.73 22.03 -0.36
C CYS A 462 10.66 22.68 0.56
N ASP A 463 9.49 22.97 0.02
CA ASP A 463 8.39 23.66 0.71
C ASP A 463 7.30 22.71 1.27
N GLY A 464 7.51 21.40 1.16
CA GLY A 464 6.61 20.40 1.72
C GLY A 464 6.91 20.12 3.20
N GLU A 465 5.87 19.95 4.01
CA GLU A 465 6.05 19.58 5.42
C GLU A 465 6.91 18.32 5.62
N ILE A 466 6.72 17.31 4.74
CA ILE A 466 7.51 16.07 4.78
C ILE A 466 9.00 16.33 4.48
N ASP A 467 9.32 17.35 3.68
CA ASP A 467 10.69 17.64 3.27
C ASP A 467 11.56 18.07 4.45
N ASN A 468 10.99 18.81 5.41
CA ASN A 468 11.68 19.21 6.64
C ASN A 468 12.12 17.99 7.50
N ILE A 469 11.44 16.86 7.33
CA ILE A 469 11.76 15.61 8.04
C ILE A 469 12.75 14.76 7.25
N VAL A 470 12.47 14.54 5.97
CA VAL A 470 13.16 13.51 5.19
C VAL A 470 14.43 14.01 4.49
N MET A 471 14.48 15.30 4.12
CA MET A 471 15.63 15.83 3.39
C MET A 471 16.92 15.85 4.24
N PRO A 472 16.90 16.19 5.55
CA PRO A 472 18.07 16.04 6.41
C PRO A 472 18.57 14.59 6.52
N MET A 473 17.69 13.61 6.30
CA MET A 473 17.98 12.18 6.34
C MET A 473 18.31 11.60 4.96
N ALA A 474 18.19 12.37 3.88
CA ALA A 474 18.39 11.90 2.52
C ALA A 474 19.80 11.35 2.29
N GLY A 475 20.79 11.95 2.93
CA GLY A 475 22.19 11.49 2.91
C GLY A 475 22.89 11.90 1.63
N GLU A 476 23.08 10.96 0.72
CA GLU A 476 23.77 11.19 -0.58
C GLU A 476 22.94 10.66 -1.76
N PHE A 477 23.20 11.22 -2.91
CA PHE A 477 22.66 10.76 -4.19
C PHE A 477 23.79 10.64 -5.21
N GLU A 478 24.05 9.42 -5.70
CA GLU A 478 25.10 9.10 -6.67
C GLU A 478 26.46 9.73 -6.34
N GLY A 479 26.87 9.66 -5.07
CA GLY A 479 28.16 10.14 -4.58
C GLY A 479 28.22 11.65 -4.28
N CYS A 480 27.11 12.40 -4.40
CA CYS A 480 27.00 13.79 -3.99
C CYS A 480 26.20 13.88 -2.69
N ALA A 481 26.71 14.53 -1.66
CA ALA A 481 25.97 14.77 -0.42
C ALA A 481 24.77 15.70 -0.69
N ILE A 482 23.64 15.45 -0.03
CA ILE A 482 22.46 16.32 -0.07
C ILE A 482 22.51 17.21 1.16
N ALA A 483 22.80 18.51 0.95
CA ALA A 483 23.19 19.42 2.01
C ALA A 483 22.23 20.62 2.16
N ASN A 484 21.75 20.87 3.39
CA ASN A 484 20.95 22.04 3.71
C ASN A 484 21.84 23.29 3.76
N ILE A 485 21.52 24.29 2.94
CA ILE A 485 22.28 25.55 2.90
C ILE A 485 22.24 26.34 4.21
N ALA A 486 21.24 26.14 5.04
CA ALA A 486 21.15 26.75 6.37
C ALA A 486 22.26 26.27 7.32
N ASN A 487 22.76 25.04 7.12
CA ASN A 487 23.78 24.40 7.95
C ASN A 487 25.17 24.41 7.30
N GLN A 488 25.30 24.76 6.00
CA GLN A 488 26.57 24.74 5.30
C GLN A 488 27.46 25.93 5.64
N LYS A 489 28.73 25.68 5.80
CA LYS A 489 29.73 26.77 5.83
C LYS A 489 29.99 27.25 4.41
N ALA A 490 30.06 28.56 4.22
CA ALA A 490 30.45 29.10 2.93
C ALA A 490 31.89 28.67 2.60
N GLU A 491 32.09 28.05 1.44
CA GLU A 491 33.43 27.82 0.90
C GLU A 491 34.02 29.16 0.44
N LEU A 492 35.09 29.60 1.11
CA LEU A 492 35.75 30.87 0.84
C LEU A 492 37.07 30.65 0.15
N SER A 493 37.37 31.48 -0.84
CA SER A 493 38.71 31.64 -1.37
C SER A 493 39.67 32.27 -0.32
N GLU A 494 40.95 32.16 -0.51
CA GLU A 494 41.94 32.76 0.42
C GLU A 494 41.79 34.29 0.53
N ASP A 495 41.39 34.94 -0.54
CA ASP A 495 41.18 36.40 -0.52
C ASP A 495 39.87 36.77 0.25
N GLU A 496 38.80 36.01 0.03
CA GLU A 496 37.54 36.19 0.81
C GLU A 496 37.74 35.91 2.31
N LYS A 497 38.59 34.97 2.69
CA LYS A 497 38.95 34.73 4.10
C LYS A 497 39.65 35.93 4.73
N LYS A 498 40.61 36.51 4.01
CA LYS A 498 41.33 37.74 4.47
C LYS A 498 40.40 38.94 4.60
N GLU A 499 39.48 39.13 3.63
CA GLU A 499 38.47 40.17 3.71
C GLU A 499 37.56 40.00 4.92
N GLN A 500 37.10 38.76 5.17
CA GLN A 500 36.27 38.44 6.34
C GLN A 500 37.01 38.69 7.67
N GLU A 501 38.28 38.32 7.76
CA GLU A 501 39.11 38.58 8.94
C GLU A 501 39.26 40.08 9.21
N ASN A 502 39.51 40.88 8.18
CA ASN A 502 39.61 42.33 8.31
C ASN A 502 38.28 42.95 8.70
N ALA A 503 37.17 42.54 8.08
CA ALA A 503 35.83 42.96 8.42
C ALA A 503 35.46 42.61 9.88
N THR A 504 35.85 41.41 10.34
CA THR A 504 35.63 40.97 11.72
C THR A 504 36.38 41.83 12.73
N LYS A 505 37.61 42.25 12.44
CA LYS A 505 38.38 43.12 13.31
C LYS A 505 37.75 44.53 13.39
N ASP A 506 37.33 45.07 12.23
CA ASP A 506 36.67 46.36 12.14
C ASP A 506 35.29 46.37 12.85
N ALA A 507 34.56 45.28 12.78
CA ALA A 507 33.23 45.10 13.40
C ALA A 507 33.26 44.78 14.90
N GLY A 508 34.41 44.57 15.52
CA GLY A 508 34.57 43.99 16.85
C GLY A 508 33.69 44.60 17.95
N ALA A 509 33.56 45.95 17.99
CA ALA A 509 32.72 46.62 18.98
C ALA A 509 31.22 46.36 18.75
N ILE A 510 30.78 46.36 17.52
CA ILE A 510 29.35 46.13 17.15
C ILE A 510 29.00 44.64 17.37
N ILE A 511 29.87 43.70 16.98
CA ILE A 511 29.71 42.26 17.25
C ILE A 511 29.55 42.02 18.76
N SER A 512 30.42 42.65 19.60
CA SER A 512 30.36 42.51 21.07
C SER A 512 29.05 43.05 21.65
N SER A 513 28.55 44.20 21.14
CA SER A 513 27.28 44.77 21.54
C SER A 513 26.08 43.89 21.13
N PHE A 514 26.15 43.30 19.96
CA PHE A 514 25.10 42.40 19.47
C PHE A 514 25.07 41.10 20.29
N LYS A 515 26.24 40.50 20.56
CA LYS A 515 26.36 39.31 21.42
C LYS A 515 25.77 39.53 22.80
N GLU A 516 26.09 40.67 23.42
CA GLU A 516 25.55 40.98 24.75
C GLU A 516 24.05 41.21 24.73
N SER A 517 23.55 41.88 23.68
CA SER A 517 22.11 42.20 23.52
C SER A 517 21.26 40.97 23.22
N LEU A 518 21.82 39.93 22.59
CA LEU A 518 21.15 38.72 22.12
C LEU A 518 21.67 37.45 22.81
N LYS A 519 22.38 37.53 23.94
CA LYS A 519 23.05 36.44 24.61
C LYS A 519 22.18 35.20 24.92
N ASP A 520 20.86 35.47 25.13
CA ASP A 520 19.91 34.42 25.44
C ASP A 520 19.23 33.85 24.17
N GLU A 521 19.39 34.53 23.03
CA GLU A 521 18.67 34.22 21.78
C GLU A 521 19.57 33.64 20.67
N VAL A 522 20.87 33.99 20.65
CA VAL A 522 21.81 33.51 19.64
C VAL A 522 22.99 32.78 20.28
N LYS A 523 23.55 31.82 19.56
CA LYS A 523 24.78 31.12 19.92
C LYS A 523 26.03 31.99 19.72
N ASP A 524 26.02 32.72 18.60
CA ASP A 524 27.12 33.57 18.19
C ASP A 524 26.64 34.69 17.23
N VAL A 525 27.48 35.73 17.06
CA VAL A 525 27.32 36.77 16.03
C VAL A 525 28.61 36.81 15.23
N LYS A 526 28.51 36.70 13.89
CA LYS A 526 29.68 36.66 12.99
C LYS A 526 29.47 37.56 11.78
N ILE A 527 30.58 37.90 11.10
CA ILE A 527 30.51 38.52 9.79
C ILE A 527 30.20 37.47 8.74
N SER A 528 29.18 37.74 7.93
CA SER A 528 28.76 36.86 6.86
C SER A 528 29.73 36.89 5.69
N SER A 529 29.93 35.75 5.08
CA SER A 529 30.61 35.58 3.81
C SER A 529 29.64 35.20 2.67
N ARG A 530 28.35 35.06 3.01
CA ARG A 530 27.31 34.63 2.06
C ARG A 530 26.36 35.71 1.64
N LEU A 531 26.21 36.74 2.43
CA LEU A 531 25.29 37.84 2.16
C LEU A 531 25.88 38.85 1.16
N THR A 532 25.06 39.30 0.20
CA THR A 532 25.41 40.36 -0.75
C THR A 532 24.47 41.56 -0.62
N ASP A 533 23.16 41.33 -0.53
CA ASP A 533 22.15 42.36 -0.52
C ASP A 533 21.45 42.51 0.84
N SER A 534 21.20 41.40 1.54
CA SER A 534 20.55 41.42 2.85
C SER A 534 21.52 41.84 3.96
N ALA A 535 21.00 42.54 4.99
CA ALA A 535 21.79 43.00 6.12
C ALA A 535 22.22 41.84 7.04
N VAL A 536 21.34 40.85 7.26
CA VAL A 536 21.55 39.75 8.19
C VAL A 536 20.89 38.46 7.71
N CYS A 537 21.39 37.31 8.18
CA CYS A 537 20.70 36.03 8.10
C CYS A 537 20.96 35.21 9.37
N LEU A 538 20.18 34.11 9.52
CA LEU A 538 20.37 33.11 10.56
C LEU A 538 20.93 31.83 9.94
N VAL A 539 21.88 31.24 10.64
CA VAL A 539 22.47 29.95 10.27
C VAL A 539 22.57 29.06 11.49
N PHE A 540 22.67 27.76 11.25
CA PHE A 540 22.77 26.75 12.29
C PHE A 540 24.07 25.95 12.13
N ASP A 541 24.53 25.28 13.17
CA ASP A 541 25.66 24.35 13.04
C ASP A 541 25.22 23.10 12.25
N GLU A 542 26.18 22.39 11.69
CA GLU A 542 25.99 21.31 10.72
C GLU A 542 24.99 20.21 11.14
N ASN A 543 24.89 19.93 12.44
CA ASN A 543 24.00 18.90 12.97
C ASN A 543 22.80 19.46 13.75
N ASP A 544 22.61 20.76 13.75
CA ASP A 544 21.54 21.40 14.48
C ASP A 544 20.29 21.54 13.58
N PRO A 545 19.06 21.29 14.10
CA PRO A 545 17.86 21.51 13.35
C PRO A 545 17.63 23.01 13.08
N ASP A 546 17.31 23.36 11.84
CA ASP A 546 16.88 24.70 11.47
C ASP A 546 15.50 25.06 12.06
N TYR A 547 15.05 26.32 11.89
CA TYR A 547 13.77 26.77 12.46
C TYR A 547 12.57 25.97 11.94
N ALA A 548 12.55 25.59 10.67
CA ALA A 548 11.47 24.82 10.08
C ALA A 548 11.36 23.43 10.73
N THR A 549 12.50 22.78 10.89
CA THR A 549 12.61 21.47 11.56
C THR A 549 12.23 21.56 13.05
N GLN A 550 12.72 22.60 13.76
CA GLN A 550 12.36 22.82 15.17
C GLN A 550 10.84 23.05 15.35
N MET A 551 10.23 23.85 14.47
CA MET A 551 8.80 24.15 14.51
C MET A 551 7.97 22.87 14.29
N LEU A 552 8.36 22.04 13.33
CA LEU A 552 7.72 20.79 13.07
C LEU A 552 7.86 19.80 14.26
N MET A 553 9.04 19.70 14.87
CA MET A 553 9.24 18.88 16.07
C MET A 553 8.30 19.29 17.20
N ARG A 554 8.11 20.61 17.43
CA ARG A 554 7.16 21.11 18.42
C ARG A 554 5.71 20.75 18.10
N GLN A 555 5.30 20.84 16.82
CA GLN A 555 3.97 20.42 16.37
C GLN A 555 3.72 18.91 16.58
N MET A 556 4.77 18.09 16.47
CA MET A 556 4.72 16.64 16.74
C MET A 556 4.77 16.30 18.24
N GLY A 557 4.81 17.30 19.14
CA GLY A 557 4.88 17.09 20.59
C GLY A 557 6.28 16.74 21.09
N HIS A 558 7.31 16.89 20.25
CA HIS A 558 8.71 16.76 20.68
C HIS A 558 9.26 18.14 21.04
N GLU A 559 9.83 18.27 22.24
CA GLU A 559 10.61 19.46 22.58
C GLU A 559 12.02 19.32 21.94
N PRO A 560 12.34 20.08 20.87
CA PRO A 560 13.69 20.12 20.36
C PRO A 560 14.61 20.66 21.47
N LYS A 561 15.84 20.17 21.56
CA LYS A 561 16.87 20.84 22.35
C LYS A 561 16.89 22.31 21.93
N ASP A 562 16.98 23.22 22.89
CA ASP A 562 16.99 24.67 22.65
C ASP A 562 18.25 25.04 21.84
N VAL A 563 18.11 24.98 20.51
CA VAL A 563 19.20 25.23 19.57
C VAL A 563 19.14 26.70 19.17
N LYS A 564 20.16 27.45 19.61
CA LYS A 564 20.28 28.88 19.27
C LYS A 564 20.97 29.04 17.93
N PRO A 565 20.43 29.87 17.02
CA PRO A 565 21.06 30.18 15.75
C PRO A 565 22.32 31.05 15.92
N ILE A 566 23.10 31.14 14.85
CA ILE A 566 24.18 32.10 14.69
C ILE A 566 23.64 33.25 13.82
N LEU A 567 23.76 34.50 14.27
CA LEU A 567 23.42 35.67 13.48
C LEU A 567 24.62 36.08 12.64
N GLU A 568 24.48 36.03 11.31
CA GLU A 568 25.49 36.51 10.37
C GLU A 568 25.15 37.96 9.92
N LEU A 569 26.17 38.82 9.89
CA LEU A 569 26.06 40.23 9.56
C LEU A 569 26.75 40.52 8.23
N ASN A 570 26.08 41.19 7.31
CA ASN A 570 26.68 41.74 6.08
C ASN A 570 27.35 43.07 6.38
N TRP A 571 28.66 43.04 6.70
CA TRP A 571 29.40 44.26 7.10
C TRP A 571 29.45 45.34 6.05
N ASN A 572 29.26 45.01 4.76
CA ASN A 572 29.25 45.97 3.65
C ASN A 572 27.87 46.59 3.42
N HIS A 573 26.83 46.16 4.16
CA HIS A 573 25.49 46.74 4.03
C HIS A 573 25.39 48.13 4.64
N GLU A 574 24.65 49.03 4.02
CA GLU A 574 24.49 50.47 4.39
C GLU A 574 24.10 50.64 5.88
N ILE A 575 23.30 49.75 6.43
CA ILE A 575 22.91 49.78 7.84
C ILE A 575 24.13 49.80 8.76
N PHE A 576 25.14 48.94 8.50
CA PHE A 576 26.33 48.87 9.33
C PHE A 576 27.28 50.04 9.15
N THR A 577 27.33 50.61 7.96
CA THR A 577 28.06 51.87 7.71
C THR A 577 27.48 52.99 8.56
N LYS A 578 26.16 53.15 8.60
CA LYS A 578 25.48 54.17 9.43
C LYS A 578 25.56 53.85 10.93
N LEU A 579 25.59 52.55 11.29
CA LEU A 579 25.67 52.10 12.68
C LEU A 579 27.06 52.38 13.31
N LYS A 580 28.15 52.38 12.51
CA LYS A 580 29.47 52.79 12.95
C LYS A 580 29.46 54.21 13.50
N ASP A 581 28.75 55.11 12.85
CA ASP A 581 28.63 56.53 13.26
C ASP A 581 27.68 56.74 14.46
N ASN A 582 26.83 55.75 14.76
CA ASN A 582 25.77 55.77 15.75
C ASN A 582 25.76 54.56 16.67
N ALA A 583 26.92 54.15 17.20
CA ALA A 583 27.11 52.90 17.97
C ALA A 583 26.18 52.77 19.21
N ILE A 584 25.63 53.86 19.71
CA ILE A 584 24.67 53.88 20.83
C ILE A 584 23.34 53.15 20.47
N LEU A 585 23.06 53.00 19.17
CA LEU A 585 21.89 52.27 18.68
C LEU A 585 22.13 50.74 18.52
N ALA A 586 23.38 50.28 18.63
CA ALA A 586 23.74 48.90 18.40
C ALA A 586 22.89 47.89 19.19
N PRO A 587 22.57 48.07 20.49
CA PRO A 587 21.70 47.14 21.22
C PRO A 587 20.27 47.05 20.68
N SER A 588 19.70 48.20 20.24
CA SER A 588 18.34 48.21 19.64
C SER A 588 18.36 47.63 18.23
N MET A 589 19.41 47.96 17.45
CA MET A 589 19.60 47.43 16.10
C MET A 589 19.78 45.91 16.11
N ALA A 590 20.51 45.35 17.08
CA ALA A 590 20.65 43.90 17.26
C ALA A 590 19.29 43.20 17.35
N LYS A 591 18.38 43.70 18.20
CA LYS A 591 17.03 43.14 18.39
C LYS A 591 16.17 43.26 17.14
N VAL A 592 16.23 44.40 16.43
CA VAL A 592 15.46 44.60 15.20
C VAL A 592 15.98 43.70 14.07
N LEU A 593 17.29 43.66 13.84
CA LEU A 593 17.87 42.84 12.79
C LEU A 593 17.69 41.34 13.06
N PHE A 594 17.79 40.91 14.32
CA PHE A 594 17.49 39.52 14.68
C PHE A 594 16.02 39.17 14.44
N GLY A 595 15.09 40.04 14.82
CA GLY A 595 13.66 39.88 14.51
C GLY A 595 13.37 39.84 13.02
N MET A 596 14.02 40.71 12.22
CA MET A 596 13.91 40.68 10.76
C MET A 596 14.42 39.35 10.17
N ALA A 597 15.54 38.85 10.68
CA ALA A 597 16.10 37.57 10.25
C ALA A 597 15.17 36.37 10.62
N LYS A 598 14.54 36.41 11.80
CA LYS A 598 13.51 35.42 12.19
C LYS A 598 12.30 35.43 11.21
N ILE A 599 11.82 36.63 10.88
CA ILE A 599 10.70 36.79 9.92
C ILE A 599 11.08 36.21 8.54
N ALA A 600 12.30 36.49 8.07
CA ALA A 600 12.79 35.95 6.81
C ALA A 600 12.86 34.41 6.75
N GLU A 601 13.09 33.77 7.90
CA GLU A 601 13.05 32.31 8.07
C GLU A 601 11.62 31.77 8.34
N GLY A 602 10.59 32.63 8.33
CA GLY A 602 9.21 32.24 8.63
C GLY A 602 8.93 31.98 10.12
N ALA A 603 9.85 32.32 11.00
CA ALA A 603 9.67 32.20 12.44
C ALA A 603 8.90 33.40 13.04
N SER A 604 8.18 33.15 14.12
CA SER A 604 7.47 34.21 14.85
C SER A 604 8.41 34.98 15.78
N ILE A 605 8.08 36.24 16.01
CA ILE A 605 8.74 37.05 17.03
C ILE A 605 8.12 36.74 18.39
N GLU A 606 8.90 36.17 19.31
CA GLU A 606 8.42 35.77 20.63
C GLU A 606 7.99 36.94 21.51
N ASN A 607 8.72 38.05 21.44
CA ASN A 607 8.38 39.28 22.16
C ASN A 607 8.14 40.51 21.22
N PRO A 608 6.94 40.59 20.59
CA PRO A 608 6.63 41.68 19.68
C PRO A 608 6.71 43.09 20.32
N SER A 609 6.42 43.20 21.63
CA SER A 609 6.51 44.49 22.35
C SER A 609 7.96 44.98 22.46
N GLU A 610 8.90 44.14 22.72
CA GLU A 610 10.31 44.48 22.80
C GLU A 610 10.88 44.85 21.42
N PHE A 611 10.52 44.09 20.40
CA PHE A 611 10.88 44.38 19.02
C PHE A 611 10.37 45.76 18.59
N ASN A 612 9.10 46.09 18.85
CA ASN A 612 8.50 47.37 18.49
C ASN A 612 9.18 48.51 19.22
N LYS A 613 9.45 48.38 20.54
CA LYS A 613 10.19 49.41 21.30
C LYS A 613 11.59 49.66 20.75
N ALA A 614 12.29 48.58 20.34
CA ALA A 614 13.61 48.73 19.73
C ALA A 614 13.52 49.44 18.36
N LEU A 615 12.51 49.08 17.54
CA LEU A 615 12.24 49.71 16.25
C LEU A 615 11.88 51.21 16.39
N GLU A 616 10.96 51.55 17.30
CA GLU A 616 10.58 52.96 17.61
C GLU A 616 11.79 53.81 18.00
N LYS A 617 12.69 53.25 18.84
CA LYS A 617 13.92 53.94 19.26
C LYS A 617 14.86 54.20 18.09
N ILE A 618 14.93 53.32 17.11
CA ILE A 618 15.73 53.51 15.89
C ILE A 618 15.08 54.58 15.02
N LEU A 619 13.78 54.46 14.72
CA LEU A 619 13.03 55.38 13.88
C LEU A 619 13.05 56.80 14.44
N SER A 620 12.88 56.99 15.77
CA SER A 620 12.90 58.30 16.42
C SER A 620 14.25 59.02 16.34
N LYS A 621 15.34 58.29 16.03
CA LYS A 621 16.67 58.88 15.83
C LYS A 621 17.09 58.99 14.37
N ALA A 622 16.40 58.27 13.47
CA ALA A 622 16.64 58.34 12.04
C ALA A 622 15.85 59.45 11.36
N LEU A 623 14.74 59.89 11.95
CA LEU A 623 13.92 61.05 11.56
C LEU A 623 14.38 62.33 12.28
#